data_28fdf268759886c29db7fca9801826f5
#
_entry.id   28fdf268759886c29db7fca9801826f5
#
_cell.length_a   1.000
_cell.length_b   1.000
_cell.length_c   1.000
_cell.angle_alpha   90.00
_cell.angle_beta   90.00
_cell.angle_gamma   90.00
#
_symmetry.space_group_name_H-M   'P 1'
#
loop_
_entity.id
_entity.type
_entity.pdbx_description
1 polymer ?
#
loop_
_entity_poly.entity_id
_entity_poly.type
_entity_poly.pdbx_seq_one_letter_code
_entity_poly.pdbx_strand_id
1 'polypeptide(L)'
;MNIILCGGGTAGHITPAISIYDFLKKSSHSPRLVVAAKDYALIPNNYNFNSIDINAPGNILKNMAFILRFIPALIKANDIIKKHNPVCVIGMGGYVSLPVLYMAKKKNIPIFLCEQNSIPGKVNRIFYKYAKCCYLTFSKSLEYMPKGKVFGNPVREDFFIVGRTGARNVMRLKENEKLLVIMGGSQGALKLNELFFECIKSIQAEVDNLRIVWLAGPKWANQMIEKVNEAKINNVTVHSYYRDMPTLMHAADFMVSRAGSSSISEILAVNVPSILIPFPYAADNHQYYNALDLSNKDMAYLIEEEELDKEKLSNIIIKNLNNKERLEIMRNNIKRNFTARAVSSIVADIIDKLEMEKIAK
;
A
#
# COMPACT_ATOMS: atom_id res chain seq x y z
N MET A 1 17.29 -7.43 19.32
CA MET A 1 16.00 -7.96 19.84
C MET A 1 15.35 -8.84 18.77
N ASN A 2 14.73 -9.96 19.17
CA ASN A 2 13.94 -10.80 18.28
C ASN A 2 12.51 -10.22 18.17
N ILE A 3 12.03 -9.97 16.97
CA ILE A 3 10.73 -9.34 16.72
C ILE A 3 10.00 -10.13 15.64
N ILE A 4 8.74 -10.46 15.86
CA ILE A 4 7.89 -11.07 14.83
C ILE A 4 6.99 -10.00 14.22
N LEU A 5 6.96 -9.94 12.88
CA LEU A 5 5.99 -9.18 12.11
C LEU A 5 5.03 -10.17 11.45
N CYS A 6 3.74 -10.05 11.69
CA CYS A 6 2.75 -10.95 11.11
C CYS A 6 1.71 -10.19 10.29
N GLY A 7 1.54 -10.59 9.04
CA GLY A 7 0.59 -9.96 8.13
C GLY A 7 0.57 -10.64 6.77
N GLY A 8 -0.52 -10.50 6.03
CA GLY A 8 -0.62 -11.10 4.71
C GLY A 8 -2.05 -11.14 4.17
N GLY A 9 -2.20 -11.86 3.09
CA GLY A 9 -3.44 -11.95 2.33
C GLY A 9 -3.53 -10.94 1.18
N THR A 10 -2.78 -9.85 1.26
CA THR A 10 -2.63 -8.84 0.20
C THR A 10 -1.27 -8.16 0.29
N ALA A 11 -0.78 -7.62 -0.83
CA ALA A 11 0.43 -6.79 -0.86
C ALA A 11 0.34 -5.58 0.10
N GLY A 12 -0.87 -5.07 0.35
CA GLY A 12 -1.12 -3.96 1.28
C GLY A 12 -0.69 -4.20 2.72
N HIS A 13 -0.63 -5.45 3.18
CA HIS A 13 -0.11 -5.80 4.51
C HIS A 13 1.37 -6.20 4.47
N ILE A 14 1.82 -6.77 3.35
CA ILE A 14 3.17 -7.32 3.22
C ILE A 14 4.19 -6.20 2.98
N THR A 15 3.92 -5.28 2.07
CA THR A 15 4.86 -4.18 1.74
C THR A 15 5.23 -3.35 2.97
N PRO A 16 4.28 -2.88 3.82
CA PRO A 16 4.63 -2.20 5.07
C PRO A 16 5.40 -3.08 6.06
N ALA A 17 5.09 -4.40 6.13
CA ALA A 17 5.84 -5.33 6.96
C ALA A 17 7.30 -5.45 6.53
N ILE A 18 7.55 -5.52 5.22
CA ILE A 18 8.90 -5.54 4.63
C ILE A 18 9.65 -4.25 4.99
N SER A 19 9.00 -3.09 4.88
CA SER A 19 9.63 -1.80 5.21
C SER A 19 10.08 -1.73 6.68
N ILE A 20 9.26 -2.20 7.61
CA ILE A 20 9.63 -2.30 9.02
C ILE A 20 10.72 -3.36 9.24
N TYR A 21 10.63 -4.50 8.56
CA TYR A 21 11.63 -5.58 8.64
C TYR A 21 13.02 -5.07 8.23
N ASP A 22 13.12 -4.38 7.11
CA ASP A 22 14.38 -3.85 6.60
C ASP A 22 15.01 -2.84 7.57
N PHE A 23 14.20 -1.95 8.11
CA PHE A 23 14.65 -0.97 9.10
C PHE A 23 15.15 -1.66 10.38
N LEU A 24 14.41 -2.63 10.90
CA LEU A 24 14.82 -3.42 12.07
C LEU A 24 16.12 -4.17 11.82
N LYS A 25 16.28 -4.77 10.62
CA LYS A 25 17.50 -5.49 10.23
C LYS A 25 18.71 -4.56 10.20
N LYS A 26 18.57 -3.36 9.60
CA LYS A 26 19.61 -2.32 9.58
C LYS A 26 19.98 -1.84 10.96
N SER A 27 19.01 -1.82 11.90
CA SER A 27 19.20 -1.43 13.30
C SER A 27 19.69 -2.57 14.20
N SER A 28 20.29 -3.61 13.63
CA SER A 28 20.86 -4.76 14.34
C SER A 28 19.85 -5.57 15.19
N HIS A 29 18.57 -5.52 14.82
CA HIS A 29 17.55 -6.42 15.38
C HIS A 29 17.42 -7.70 14.54
N SER A 30 16.72 -8.71 15.09
CA SER A 30 16.45 -9.99 14.43
C SER A 30 14.95 -10.11 14.12
N PRO A 31 14.48 -9.46 13.02
CA PRO A 31 13.09 -9.58 12.62
C PRO A 31 12.80 -10.91 11.93
N ARG A 32 11.55 -11.37 12.06
CA ARG A 32 11.01 -12.52 11.34
C ARG A 32 9.61 -12.22 10.84
N LEU A 33 9.37 -12.46 9.55
CA LEU A 33 8.05 -12.32 8.95
C LEU A 33 7.24 -13.61 9.18
N VAL A 34 5.93 -13.46 9.41
CA VAL A 34 4.95 -14.54 9.34
C VAL A 34 3.85 -14.15 8.38
N VAL A 35 3.76 -14.84 7.25
CA VAL A 35 2.90 -14.50 6.11
C VAL A 35 1.94 -15.65 5.79
N ALA A 36 0.92 -15.38 4.97
CA ALA A 36 0.07 -16.46 4.46
C ALA A 36 0.83 -17.30 3.42
N ALA A 37 0.54 -18.60 3.35
CA ALA A 37 1.24 -19.51 2.43
C ALA A 37 1.13 -19.07 0.96
N LYS A 38 0.00 -18.51 0.57
CA LYS A 38 -0.23 -17.98 -0.79
C LYS A 38 0.62 -16.77 -1.14
N ASP A 39 1.15 -16.08 -0.13
CA ASP A 39 1.90 -14.82 -0.30
C ASP A 39 3.42 -15.08 -0.44
N TYR A 40 3.83 -16.35 -0.46
CA TYR A 40 5.24 -16.77 -0.54
C TYR A 40 6.01 -16.06 -1.67
N ALA A 41 5.40 -15.98 -2.85
CA ALA A 41 6.03 -15.36 -4.03
C ALA A 41 6.26 -13.84 -3.90
N LEU A 42 5.64 -13.19 -2.90
CA LEU A 42 5.81 -11.76 -2.65
C LEU A 42 7.00 -11.47 -1.72
N ILE A 43 7.58 -12.49 -1.09
CA ILE A 43 8.69 -12.33 -0.15
C ILE A 43 10.02 -12.66 -0.84
N PRO A 44 10.97 -11.74 -0.91
CA PRO A 44 12.29 -12.03 -1.46
C PRO A 44 13.02 -13.14 -0.68
N ASN A 45 13.83 -13.95 -1.36
CA ASN A 45 14.50 -15.14 -0.79
C ASN A 45 15.48 -14.83 0.35
N ASN A 46 15.96 -13.60 0.48
CA ASN A 46 16.90 -13.16 1.50
C ASN A 46 16.24 -12.78 2.84
N TYR A 47 14.91 -12.91 2.96
CA TYR A 47 14.19 -12.59 4.19
C TYR A 47 13.99 -13.83 5.06
N ASN A 48 14.09 -13.65 6.39
CA ASN A 48 13.75 -14.67 7.36
C ASN A 48 12.23 -14.68 7.56
N PHE A 49 11.54 -15.70 7.06
CA PHE A 49 10.10 -15.79 7.20
C PHE A 49 9.60 -17.22 7.49
N ASN A 50 8.37 -17.29 7.93
CA ASN A 50 7.54 -18.49 8.03
C ASN A 50 6.20 -18.25 7.35
N SER A 51 5.57 -19.29 6.84
CA SER A 51 4.22 -19.20 6.31
C SER A 51 3.21 -19.95 7.19
N ILE A 52 1.97 -19.46 7.23
CA ILE A 52 0.85 -20.14 7.88
C ILE A 52 -0.27 -20.28 6.85
N ASP A 53 -0.81 -21.50 6.71
CA ASP A 53 -1.95 -21.74 5.81
C ASP A 53 -3.26 -21.43 6.53
N ILE A 54 -3.76 -20.23 6.35
CA ILE A 54 -5.06 -19.79 6.85
C ILE A 54 -5.67 -18.77 5.89
N ASN A 55 -6.95 -18.92 5.61
CA ASN A 55 -7.71 -18.01 4.74
C ASN A 55 -8.82 -17.31 5.54
N ALA A 56 -9.37 -16.23 4.97
CA ALA A 56 -10.53 -15.56 5.53
C ALA A 56 -11.73 -16.53 5.63
N PRO A 57 -12.52 -16.49 6.71
CA PRO A 57 -13.81 -17.15 6.77
C PRO A 57 -14.75 -16.59 5.69
N GLY A 58 -15.67 -17.38 5.22
CA GLY A 58 -16.63 -17.00 4.19
C GLY A 58 -18.04 -17.50 4.52
N ASN A 59 -18.66 -18.27 3.62
CA ASN A 59 -19.94 -18.95 3.90
C ASN A 59 -19.77 -20.10 4.90
N ILE A 60 -20.87 -20.77 5.31
CA ILE A 60 -20.89 -21.82 6.35
C ILE A 60 -19.81 -22.89 6.11
N LEU A 61 -19.69 -23.40 4.87
CA LEU A 61 -18.68 -24.41 4.52
C LEU A 61 -17.25 -23.86 4.67
N LYS A 62 -17.01 -22.60 4.28
CA LYS A 62 -15.72 -21.93 4.46
C LYS A 62 -15.43 -21.63 5.93
N ASN A 63 -16.44 -21.40 6.76
CA ASN A 63 -16.29 -21.22 8.21
C ASN A 63 -15.86 -22.53 8.88
N MET A 64 -16.42 -23.68 8.49
CA MET A 64 -15.96 -24.98 8.99
C MET A 64 -14.50 -25.26 8.57
N ALA A 65 -14.17 -25.03 7.31
CA ALA A 65 -12.79 -25.15 6.82
C ALA A 65 -11.83 -24.19 7.53
N PHE A 66 -12.29 -22.99 7.90
CA PHE A 66 -11.50 -22.07 8.72
C PHE A 66 -11.20 -22.63 10.10
N ILE A 67 -12.20 -23.19 10.80
CA ILE A 67 -11.99 -23.81 12.13
C ILE A 67 -10.99 -24.98 12.05
N LEU A 68 -11.13 -25.86 11.05
CA LEU A 68 -10.22 -26.99 10.84
C LEU A 68 -8.77 -26.56 10.58
N ARG A 69 -8.57 -25.42 9.89
CA ARG A 69 -7.22 -24.86 9.63
C ARG A 69 -6.70 -24.00 10.77
N PHE A 70 -7.58 -23.50 11.64
CA PHE A 70 -7.19 -22.59 12.71
C PHE A 70 -6.38 -23.30 13.80
N ILE A 71 -6.72 -24.55 14.17
CA ILE A 71 -5.99 -25.32 15.18
C ILE A 71 -4.54 -25.60 14.71
N PRO A 72 -4.29 -26.17 13.52
CA PRO A 72 -2.95 -26.32 12.98
C PRO A 72 -2.18 -25.00 12.89
N ALA A 73 -2.88 -23.90 12.49
CA ALA A 73 -2.28 -22.58 12.44
C ALA A 73 -1.83 -22.06 13.82
N LEU A 74 -2.61 -22.33 14.88
CA LEU A 74 -2.22 -22.04 16.27
C LEU A 74 -1.00 -22.80 16.72
N ILE A 75 -0.95 -24.11 16.43
CA ILE A 75 0.21 -24.97 16.75
C ILE A 75 1.45 -24.40 16.06
N LYS A 76 1.37 -24.13 14.75
CA LYS A 76 2.48 -23.56 13.98
C LYS A 76 2.91 -22.19 14.50
N ALA A 77 1.96 -21.33 14.84
CA ALA A 77 2.24 -20.01 15.45
C ALA A 77 2.95 -20.15 16.80
N ASN A 78 2.52 -21.11 17.64
CA ASN A 78 3.17 -21.39 18.91
C ASN A 78 4.63 -21.85 18.72
N ASP A 79 4.89 -22.74 17.76
CA ASP A 79 6.24 -23.25 17.48
C ASP A 79 7.15 -22.14 16.92
N ILE A 80 6.62 -21.28 16.03
CA ILE A 80 7.36 -20.11 15.55
C ILE A 80 7.73 -19.18 16.71
N ILE A 81 6.78 -18.88 17.60
CA ILE A 81 7.02 -18.02 18.78
C ILE A 81 8.04 -18.66 19.73
N LYS A 82 7.91 -19.97 20.04
CA LYS A 82 8.87 -20.68 20.89
C LYS A 82 10.28 -20.65 20.30
N LYS A 83 10.41 -20.96 18.99
CA LYS A 83 11.70 -21.03 18.31
C LYS A 83 12.38 -19.67 18.20
N HIS A 84 11.61 -18.61 17.91
CA HIS A 84 12.17 -17.27 17.71
C HIS A 84 12.31 -16.49 19.02
N ASN A 85 11.56 -16.85 20.05
CA ASN A 85 11.53 -16.19 21.37
C ASN A 85 11.46 -14.66 21.26
N PRO A 86 10.38 -14.09 20.68
CA PRO A 86 10.30 -12.67 20.39
C PRO A 86 10.02 -11.83 21.64
N VAL A 87 10.61 -10.64 21.71
CA VAL A 87 10.29 -9.64 22.75
C VAL A 87 8.97 -8.95 22.49
N CYS A 88 8.51 -8.92 21.24
CA CYS A 88 7.20 -8.41 20.85
C CYS A 88 6.74 -8.99 19.51
N VAL A 89 5.44 -8.82 19.24
CA VAL A 89 4.80 -9.15 17.96
C VAL A 89 4.15 -7.91 17.38
N ILE A 90 4.43 -7.63 16.10
CA ILE A 90 3.82 -6.53 15.34
C ILE A 90 2.81 -7.12 14.35
N GLY A 91 1.53 -6.85 14.57
CA GLY A 91 0.45 -7.27 13.67
C GLY A 91 0.22 -6.23 12.58
N MET A 92 0.34 -6.67 11.32
CA MET A 92 0.10 -5.82 10.14
C MET A 92 -1.29 -6.01 9.55
N GLY A 93 -2.14 -6.82 10.18
CA GLY A 93 -3.45 -7.18 9.67
C GLY A 93 -3.49 -8.43 8.79
N GLY A 94 -4.70 -8.73 8.28
CA GLY A 94 -4.96 -9.97 7.58
C GLY A 94 -5.15 -11.18 8.51
N TYR A 95 -5.85 -12.22 8.02
CA TYR A 95 -6.21 -13.37 8.84
C TYR A 95 -5.01 -14.20 9.32
N VAL A 96 -3.88 -14.16 8.60
CA VAL A 96 -2.65 -14.83 9.02
C VAL A 96 -2.10 -14.28 10.35
N SER A 97 -2.38 -13.01 10.68
CA SER A 97 -1.98 -12.43 11.97
C SER A 97 -2.76 -13.02 13.14
N LEU A 98 -3.97 -13.52 12.93
CA LEU A 98 -4.88 -13.98 13.99
C LEU A 98 -4.26 -15.06 14.89
N PRO A 99 -3.73 -16.20 14.38
CA PRO A 99 -3.12 -17.23 15.24
C PRO A 99 -1.86 -16.73 15.96
N VAL A 100 -1.06 -15.87 15.31
CA VAL A 100 0.18 -15.34 15.88
C VAL A 100 -0.13 -14.38 17.04
N LEU A 101 -1.05 -13.43 16.83
CA LEU A 101 -1.48 -12.47 17.84
C LEU A 101 -2.20 -13.16 19.01
N TYR A 102 -2.99 -14.20 18.72
CA TYR A 102 -3.63 -15.02 19.76
C TYR A 102 -2.60 -15.71 20.67
N MET A 103 -1.58 -16.33 20.07
CA MET A 103 -0.52 -16.99 20.82
C MET A 103 0.38 -15.98 21.56
N ALA A 104 0.65 -14.82 20.98
CA ALA A 104 1.37 -13.74 21.65
C ALA A 104 0.61 -13.30 22.91
N LYS A 105 -0.71 -13.03 22.78
CA LYS A 105 -1.59 -12.72 23.92
C LYS A 105 -1.54 -13.80 25.00
N LYS A 106 -1.71 -15.10 24.62
CA LYS A 106 -1.70 -16.23 25.55
C LYS A 106 -0.39 -16.36 26.33
N LYS A 107 0.73 -15.92 25.73
CA LYS A 107 2.07 -15.95 26.33
C LYS A 107 2.51 -14.64 26.97
N ASN A 108 1.61 -13.65 27.08
CA ASN A 108 1.89 -12.31 27.59
C ASN A 108 3.05 -11.60 26.86
N ILE A 109 3.23 -11.91 25.56
CA ILE A 109 4.19 -11.20 24.70
C ILE A 109 3.54 -9.86 24.25
N PRO A 110 4.22 -8.71 24.39
CA PRO A 110 3.74 -7.42 23.94
C PRO A 110 3.30 -7.43 22.48
N ILE A 111 2.10 -6.90 22.22
CA ILE A 111 1.50 -6.79 20.89
C ILE A 111 1.49 -5.33 20.50
N PHE A 112 1.95 -5.05 19.28
CA PHE A 112 1.78 -3.79 18.57
C PHE A 112 1.00 -4.02 17.29
N LEU A 113 0.20 -3.06 16.85
CA LEU A 113 -0.59 -3.18 15.62
C LEU A 113 -0.26 -2.03 14.68
N CYS A 114 -0.19 -2.33 13.38
CA CYS A 114 -0.14 -1.34 12.32
C CYS A 114 -1.42 -1.48 11.48
N GLU A 115 -2.12 -0.37 11.27
CA GLU A 115 -3.33 -0.33 10.45
C GLU A 115 -3.10 0.56 9.23
N GLN A 116 -3.25 -0.02 8.05
CA GLN A 116 -2.95 0.64 6.80
C GLN A 116 -4.13 1.41 6.22
N ASN A 117 -5.35 1.04 6.56
CA ASN A 117 -6.57 1.61 5.97
C ASN A 117 -7.30 2.55 6.92
N SER A 118 -8.10 3.45 6.35
CA SER A 118 -8.99 4.35 7.11
C SER A 118 -10.03 3.59 7.92
N ILE A 119 -10.51 2.46 7.40
CA ILE A 119 -11.38 1.54 8.14
C ILE A 119 -10.55 0.32 8.55
N PRO A 120 -10.32 0.12 9.87
CA PRO A 120 -9.46 -0.95 10.34
C PRO A 120 -9.98 -2.35 10.02
N GLY A 121 -9.04 -3.24 9.67
CA GLY A 121 -9.35 -4.63 9.41
C GLY A 121 -9.86 -5.38 10.65
N LYS A 122 -10.69 -6.43 10.45
CA LYS A 122 -11.34 -7.20 11.52
C LYS A 122 -10.35 -7.73 12.56
N VAL A 123 -9.20 -8.24 12.15
CA VAL A 123 -8.19 -8.78 13.08
C VAL A 123 -7.62 -7.67 13.97
N ASN A 124 -7.27 -6.52 13.39
CA ASN A 124 -6.76 -5.38 14.15
C ASN A 124 -7.81 -4.86 15.14
N ARG A 125 -9.10 -4.79 14.76
CA ARG A 125 -10.20 -4.42 15.68
C ARG A 125 -10.30 -5.38 16.87
N ILE A 126 -10.19 -6.70 16.65
CA ILE A 126 -10.25 -7.72 17.72
C ILE A 126 -9.08 -7.55 18.70
N PHE A 127 -7.87 -7.33 18.18
CA PHE A 127 -6.67 -7.27 19.01
C PHE A 127 -6.34 -5.89 19.55
N TYR A 128 -7.04 -4.84 19.12
CA TYR A 128 -6.83 -3.46 19.57
C TYR A 128 -6.76 -3.34 21.10
N LYS A 129 -7.70 -3.94 21.83
CA LYS A 129 -7.77 -3.89 23.30
C LYS A 129 -6.62 -4.62 24.02
N TYR A 130 -5.86 -5.45 23.31
CA TYR A 130 -4.72 -6.18 23.82
C TYR A 130 -3.38 -5.60 23.38
N ALA A 131 -3.40 -4.65 22.45
CA ALA A 131 -2.20 -4.02 21.93
C ALA A 131 -1.68 -2.94 22.88
N LYS A 132 -0.37 -2.87 23.01
CA LYS A 132 0.32 -1.79 23.74
C LYS A 132 0.21 -0.45 23.02
N CYS A 133 0.22 -0.50 21.70
CA CYS A 133 -0.02 0.65 20.83
C CYS A 133 -0.52 0.18 19.46
N CYS A 134 -1.30 1.06 18.80
CA CYS A 134 -1.71 0.90 17.41
C CYS A 134 -1.19 2.08 16.60
N TYR A 135 -0.51 1.80 15.50
CA TYR A 135 0.02 2.79 14.57
C TYR A 135 -0.90 2.84 13.35
N LEU A 136 -1.44 4.01 13.09
CA LEU A 136 -2.49 4.25 12.12
C LEU A 136 -1.94 5.03 10.93
N THR A 137 -2.40 4.70 9.74
CA THR A 137 -2.06 5.46 8.53
C THR A 137 -2.91 6.71 8.40
N PHE A 138 -4.22 6.60 8.64
CA PHE A 138 -5.20 7.66 8.47
C PHE A 138 -5.83 8.07 9.79
N SER A 139 -6.12 9.36 9.94
CA SER A 139 -6.78 9.91 11.15
C SER A 139 -8.19 9.36 11.36
N LYS A 140 -8.90 9.01 10.27
CA LYS A 140 -10.23 8.38 10.36
C LYS A 140 -10.22 7.08 11.16
N SER A 141 -9.13 6.33 11.16
CA SER A 141 -9.02 5.10 11.97
C SER A 141 -9.13 5.35 13.48
N LEU A 142 -8.92 6.59 13.96
CA LEU A 142 -9.10 6.97 15.37
C LEU A 142 -10.54 6.81 15.84
N GLU A 143 -11.54 6.88 14.96
CA GLU A 143 -12.96 6.61 15.31
C GLU A 143 -13.15 5.16 15.82
N TYR A 144 -12.30 4.23 15.37
CA TYR A 144 -12.33 2.81 15.74
C TYR A 144 -11.27 2.45 16.77
N MET A 145 -10.17 3.19 16.78
CA MET A 145 -8.97 2.95 17.60
C MET A 145 -8.50 4.27 18.25
N PRO A 146 -9.29 4.84 19.18
CA PRO A 146 -9.08 6.21 19.68
C PRO A 146 -7.76 6.42 20.42
N LYS A 147 -7.11 5.37 20.93
CA LYS A 147 -5.76 5.45 21.56
C LYS A 147 -4.62 5.18 20.55
N GLY A 148 -4.92 5.06 19.25
CA GLY A 148 -3.92 4.86 18.21
C GLY A 148 -3.08 6.13 17.97
N LYS A 149 -1.91 5.95 17.37
CA LYS A 149 -1.02 7.05 16.95
C LYS A 149 -0.99 7.12 15.43
N VAL A 150 -1.30 8.26 14.86
CA VAL A 150 -1.25 8.46 13.40
C VAL A 150 0.18 8.80 12.99
N PHE A 151 0.93 7.81 12.50
CA PHE A 151 2.31 7.96 12.03
C PHE A 151 2.46 7.80 10.51
N GLY A 152 1.38 7.47 9.82
CA GLY A 152 1.41 7.14 8.40
C GLY A 152 1.73 5.65 8.15
N ASN A 153 1.69 5.26 6.88
CA ASN A 153 2.00 3.89 6.48
C ASN A 153 3.50 3.72 6.24
N PRO A 154 4.12 2.63 6.67
CA PRO A 154 5.49 2.29 6.30
C PRO A 154 5.65 2.16 4.79
N VAL A 155 6.51 3.00 4.20
CA VAL A 155 6.90 2.96 2.79
C VAL A 155 8.34 2.48 2.68
N ARG A 156 8.67 1.75 1.63
CA ARG A 156 10.03 1.25 1.38
C ARG A 156 11.01 2.41 1.23
N GLU A 157 12.23 2.22 1.70
CA GLU A 157 13.27 3.25 1.73
C GLU A 157 13.66 3.73 0.31
N ASP A 158 13.59 2.85 -0.70
CA ASP A 158 13.91 3.18 -2.08
C ASP A 158 13.03 4.33 -2.64
N PHE A 159 11.83 4.54 -2.12
CA PHE A 159 10.97 5.68 -2.43
C PHE A 159 11.50 7.03 -1.90
N PHE A 160 12.54 7.05 -1.11
CA PHE A 160 13.12 8.28 -0.54
C PHE A 160 14.54 8.56 -1.05
N ILE A 161 15.12 7.66 -1.84
CA ILE A 161 16.50 7.77 -2.35
C ILE A 161 16.54 8.59 -3.65
N VAL A 162 15.57 8.39 -4.53
CA VAL A 162 15.52 9.04 -5.84
C VAL A 162 14.67 10.31 -5.73
N GLY A 163 15.21 11.44 -6.19
CA GLY A 163 14.43 12.67 -6.32
C GLY A 163 13.85 12.80 -7.74
N ARG A 164 12.86 13.71 -7.90
CA ARG A 164 12.18 13.93 -9.18
C ARG A 164 13.13 14.19 -10.35
N THR A 165 14.11 15.07 -10.17
CA THR A 165 15.08 15.42 -11.24
C THR A 165 15.90 14.20 -11.66
N GLY A 166 16.42 13.42 -10.70
CA GLY A 166 17.16 12.20 -10.97
C GLY A 166 16.31 11.16 -11.71
N ALA A 167 15.07 10.98 -11.26
CA ALA A 167 14.12 10.06 -11.87
C ALA A 167 13.80 10.43 -13.33
N ARG A 168 13.56 11.71 -13.61
CA ARG A 168 13.30 12.19 -14.98
C ARG A 168 14.50 11.97 -15.90
N ASN A 169 15.72 12.17 -15.40
CA ASN A 169 16.96 11.89 -16.14
C ASN A 169 17.11 10.40 -16.46
N VAL A 170 16.89 9.52 -15.47
CA VAL A 170 16.91 8.05 -15.66
C VAL A 170 15.89 7.62 -16.73
N MET A 171 14.71 8.19 -16.71
CA MET A 171 13.66 7.93 -17.69
C MET A 171 13.87 8.66 -19.03
N ARG A 172 14.93 9.46 -19.18
CA ARG A 172 15.25 10.24 -20.38
C ARG A 172 14.09 11.11 -20.83
N LEU A 173 13.41 11.74 -19.89
CA LEU A 173 12.36 12.70 -20.17
C LEU A 173 12.97 14.05 -20.52
N LYS A 174 12.46 14.69 -21.60
CA LYS A 174 12.81 16.05 -21.95
C LYS A 174 12.26 17.02 -20.89
N GLU A 175 12.83 18.20 -20.80
CA GLU A 175 12.44 19.20 -19.78
C GLU A 175 10.94 19.55 -19.83
N ASN A 176 10.41 19.74 -21.05
CA ASN A 176 9.00 20.08 -21.30
C ASN A 176 8.09 18.85 -21.51
N GLU A 177 8.63 17.61 -21.40
CA GLU A 177 7.85 16.40 -21.58
C GLU A 177 7.05 16.10 -20.31
N LYS A 178 5.76 15.86 -20.47
CA LYS A 178 4.85 15.49 -19.37
C LYS A 178 4.73 13.98 -19.28
N LEU A 179 4.78 13.44 -18.08
CA LEU A 179 4.62 12.00 -17.82
C LEU A 179 3.33 11.74 -17.05
N LEU A 180 2.41 11.04 -17.69
CA LEU A 180 1.21 10.48 -17.07
C LEU A 180 1.46 9.00 -16.73
N VAL A 181 1.26 8.61 -15.48
CA VAL A 181 1.32 7.20 -15.05
C VAL A 181 -0.06 6.71 -14.68
N ILE A 182 -0.44 5.57 -15.25
CA ILE A 182 -1.76 4.95 -15.03
C ILE A 182 -1.56 3.58 -14.44
N MET A 183 -2.23 3.28 -13.30
CA MET A 183 -2.14 1.97 -12.66
C MET A 183 -3.47 1.50 -12.05
N GLY A 184 -3.94 0.34 -12.50
CA GLY A 184 -5.16 -0.32 -12.01
C GLY A 184 -4.98 -1.13 -10.72
N GLY A 185 -3.83 -1.01 -10.03
CA GLY A 185 -3.42 -1.88 -8.94
C GLY A 185 -2.65 -3.12 -9.41
N SER A 186 -2.13 -3.93 -8.46
CA SER A 186 -1.20 -5.04 -8.74
C SER A 186 -1.73 -6.12 -9.68
N GLN A 187 -3.05 -6.30 -9.77
CA GLN A 187 -3.69 -7.29 -10.64
C GLN A 187 -4.23 -6.68 -11.94
N GLY A 188 -4.22 -5.34 -12.04
CA GLY A 188 -4.92 -4.62 -13.09
C GLY A 188 -6.45 -4.57 -12.86
N ALA A 189 -7.14 -3.74 -13.64
CA ALA A 189 -8.58 -3.55 -13.58
C ALA A 189 -9.13 -3.39 -15.00
N LEU A 190 -9.82 -4.42 -15.54
CA LEU A 190 -10.27 -4.42 -16.93
C LEU A 190 -11.10 -3.19 -17.29
N LYS A 191 -12.12 -2.88 -16.48
CA LYS A 191 -13.00 -1.74 -16.73
C LYS A 191 -12.23 -0.42 -16.80
N LEU A 192 -11.25 -0.21 -15.92
CA LEU A 192 -10.39 0.97 -15.97
C LEU A 192 -9.46 0.94 -17.19
N ASN A 193 -8.92 -0.22 -17.53
CA ASN A 193 -8.05 -0.35 -18.69
C ASN A 193 -8.80 0.00 -19.99
N GLU A 194 -10.04 -0.46 -20.14
CA GLU A 194 -10.89 -0.13 -21.29
C GLU A 194 -11.20 1.37 -21.34
N LEU A 195 -11.59 1.95 -20.22
CA LEU A 195 -11.87 3.38 -20.14
C LEU A 195 -10.62 4.23 -20.45
N PHE A 196 -9.44 3.84 -19.96
CA PHE A 196 -8.19 4.55 -20.28
C PHE A 196 -7.86 4.48 -21.76
N PHE A 197 -8.03 3.31 -22.37
CA PHE A 197 -7.83 3.18 -23.81
C PHE A 197 -8.69 4.15 -24.62
N GLU A 198 -9.95 4.33 -24.23
CA GLU A 198 -10.86 5.29 -24.87
C GLU A 198 -10.43 6.75 -24.65
N CYS A 199 -9.81 7.08 -23.52
CA CYS A 199 -9.38 8.43 -23.17
C CYS A 199 -8.09 8.86 -23.90
N ILE A 200 -7.19 7.93 -24.24
CA ILE A 200 -5.82 8.24 -24.68
C ILE A 200 -5.78 9.25 -25.82
N LYS A 201 -6.55 9.02 -26.89
CA LYS A 201 -6.55 9.91 -28.07
C LYS A 201 -6.99 11.34 -27.73
N SER A 202 -8.01 11.49 -26.88
CA SER A 202 -8.49 12.80 -26.45
C SER A 202 -7.45 13.52 -25.61
N ILE A 203 -6.77 12.80 -24.71
CA ILE A 203 -5.72 13.36 -23.86
C ILE A 203 -4.50 13.78 -24.71
N GLN A 204 -4.10 12.97 -25.69
CA GLN A 204 -2.96 13.28 -26.56
C GLN A 204 -3.23 14.44 -27.50
N ALA A 205 -4.48 14.67 -27.90
CA ALA A 205 -4.87 15.80 -28.74
C ALA A 205 -4.75 17.16 -28.03
N GLU A 206 -4.90 17.18 -26.71
CA GLU A 206 -4.99 18.40 -25.89
C GLU A 206 -3.77 18.64 -24.99
N VAL A 207 -2.86 17.64 -24.87
CA VAL A 207 -1.68 17.72 -24.01
C VAL A 207 -0.41 17.53 -24.84
N ASP A 208 0.31 18.62 -25.04
CA ASP A 208 1.59 18.60 -25.76
C ASP A 208 2.69 17.85 -25.02
N ASN A 209 3.58 17.21 -25.77
CA ASN A 209 4.76 16.48 -25.27
C ASN A 209 4.40 15.46 -24.18
N LEU A 210 3.31 14.74 -24.36
CA LEU A 210 2.84 13.74 -23.41
C LEU A 210 3.47 12.37 -23.66
N ARG A 211 4.02 11.78 -22.60
CA ARG A 211 4.36 10.35 -22.51
C ARG A 211 3.42 9.69 -21.52
N ILE A 212 2.93 8.51 -21.84
CA ILE A 212 2.06 7.72 -20.98
C ILE A 212 2.77 6.40 -20.65
N VAL A 213 2.88 6.07 -19.36
CA VAL A 213 3.27 4.75 -18.88
C VAL A 213 2.06 4.12 -18.19
N TRP A 214 1.61 2.99 -18.74
CA TRP A 214 0.37 2.34 -18.33
C TRP A 214 0.62 0.94 -17.78
N LEU A 215 0.37 0.74 -16.49
CA LEU A 215 0.46 -0.53 -15.81
C LEU A 215 -0.92 -1.20 -15.85
N ALA A 216 -1.18 -1.95 -16.92
CA ALA A 216 -2.46 -2.62 -17.15
C ALA A 216 -2.65 -3.88 -16.29
N GLY A 217 -1.56 -4.37 -15.67
CA GLY A 217 -1.56 -5.59 -14.86
C GLY A 217 -1.28 -6.87 -15.67
N PRO A 218 -0.81 -7.93 -15.01
CA PRO A 218 -0.33 -9.14 -15.69
C PRO A 218 -1.40 -9.84 -16.53
N LYS A 219 -2.66 -9.72 -16.15
CA LYS A 219 -3.76 -10.37 -16.85
C LYS A 219 -4.17 -9.65 -18.14
N TRP A 220 -3.95 -8.32 -18.21
CA TRP A 220 -4.55 -7.48 -19.26
C TRP A 220 -3.54 -6.79 -20.16
N ALA A 221 -2.24 -6.79 -19.77
CA ALA A 221 -1.22 -6.04 -20.50
C ALA A 221 -1.14 -6.41 -21.97
N ASN A 222 -1.11 -7.69 -22.32
CA ASN A 222 -1.01 -8.12 -23.73
C ASN A 222 -2.19 -7.60 -24.56
N GLN A 223 -3.40 -7.72 -24.06
CA GLN A 223 -4.61 -7.20 -24.73
C GLN A 223 -4.54 -5.68 -24.95
N MET A 224 -4.03 -4.94 -23.96
CA MET A 224 -3.91 -3.49 -24.08
C MET A 224 -2.76 -3.09 -25.03
N ILE A 225 -1.66 -3.85 -25.07
CA ILE A 225 -0.58 -3.66 -26.06
C ILE A 225 -1.11 -3.84 -27.49
N GLU A 226 -1.86 -4.89 -27.75
CA GLU A 226 -2.48 -5.15 -29.06
C GLU A 226 -3.39 -3.98 -29.47
N LYS A 227 -4.32 -3.55 -28.59
CA LYS A 227 -5.23 -2.43 -28.84
C LYS A 227 -4.46 -1.11 -29.14
N VAL A 228 -3.40 -0.80 -28.40
CA VAL A 228 -2.57 0.40 -28.60
C VAL A 228 -1.87 0.34 -29.97
N ASN A 229 -1.32 -0.81 -30.34
CA ASN A 229 -0.63 -1.02 -31.62
C ASN A 229 -1.59 -0.92 -32.83
N GLU A 230 -2.74 -1.59 -32.76
CA GLU A 230 -3.77 -1.53 -33.81
C GLU A 230 -4.30 -0.12 -34.01
N ALA A 231 -4.51 0.62 -32.93
CA ALA A 231 -4.94 2.02 -32.97
C ALA A 231 -3.83 3.00 -33.37
N LYS A 232 -2.58 2.52 -33.59
CA LYS A 232 -1.38 3.31 -33.94
C LYS A 232 -1.16 4.47 -32.98
N ILE A 233 -1.36 4.22 -31.69
CA ILE A 233 -1.18 5.26 -30.67
C ILE A 233 0.30 5.31 -30.29
N ASN A 234 0.91 6.50 -30.42
CA ASN A 234 2.31 6.75 -30.11
C ASN A 234 2.48 7.28 -28.66
N ASN A 235 3.71 7.27 -28.15
CA ASN A 235 4.08 7.79 -26.82
C ASN A 235 3.34 7.13 -25.65
N VAL A 236 2.84 5.90 -25.82
CA VAL A 236 2.25 5.05 -24.79
C VAL A 236 3.04 3.77 -24.66
N THR A 237 3.45 3.44 -23.45
CA THR A 237 4.05 2.14 -23.13
C THR A 237 3.17 1.41 -22.13
N VAL A 238 2.78 0.18 -22.48
CA VAL A 238 1.94 -0.66 -21.62
C VAL A 238 2.79 -1.74 -20.98
N HIS A 239 2.64 -1.92 -19.67
CA HIS A 239 3.39 -2.89 -18.89
C HIS A 239 2.45 -3.79 -18.07
N SER A 240 2.81 -5.05 -17.92
CA SER A 240 2.18 -5.96 -16.96
C SER A 240 2.58 -5.63 -15.53
N TYR A 241 3.85 -5.27 -15.35
CA TYR A 241 4.49 -4.91 -14.08
C TYR A 241 5.65 -3.96 -14.38
N TYR A 242 5.92 -3.03 -13.47
CA TYR A 242 7.07 -2.12 -13.57
C TYR A 242 8.01 -2.34 -12.37
N ARG A 243 9.26 -2.68 -12.65
CA ARG A 243 10.21 -3.09 -11.61
C ARG A 243 10.67 -1.92 -10.74
N ASP A 244 10.99 -0.80 -11.34
CA ASP A 244 11.50 0.39 -10.65
C ASP A 244 10.38 1.42 -10.47
N MET A 245 9.40 1.06 -9.61
CA MET A 245 8.28 1.93 -9.28
C MET A 245 8.72 3.27 -8.66
N PRO A 246 9.72 3.33 -7.77
CA PRO A 246 10.18 4.60 -7.22
C PRO A 246 10.59 5.60 -8.31
N THR A 247 11.44 5.18 -9.24
CA THR A 247 11.88 6.05 -10.36
C THR A 247 10.70 6.46 -11.24
N LEU A 248 9.83 5.52 -11.63
CA LEU A 248 8.65 5.83 -12.44
C LEU A 248 7.75 6.87 -11.76
N MET A 249 7.42 6.65 -10.50
CA MET A 249 6.50 7.51 -9.78
C MET A 249 7.09 8.89 -9.46
N HIS A 250 8.38 8.97 -9.12
CA HIS A 250 9.06 10.26 -8.96
C HIS A 250 9.11 11.10 -10.24
N ALA A 251 9.26 10.44 -11.40
CA ALA A 251 9.30 11.12 -12.69
C ALA A 251 7.92 11.65 -13.13
N ALA A 252 6.82 11.11 -12.61
CA ALA A 252 5.47 11.43 -13.02
C ALA A 252 5.07 12.88 -12.72
N ASP A 253 4.32 13.47 -13.63
CA ASP A 253 3.65 14.76 -13.43
C ASP A 253 2.29 14.59 -12.77
N PHE A 254 1.56 13.56 -13.20
CA PHE A 254 0.24 13.22 -12.71
C PHE A 254 0.03 11.71 -12.75
N MET A 255 -0.76 11.18 -11.83
CA MET A 255 -1.04 9.75 -11.77
C MET A 255 -2.53 9.46 -11.70
N VAL A 256 -2.92 8.30 -12.22
CA VAL A 256 -4.26 7.73 -11.99
C VAL A 256 -4.09 6.34 -11.38
N SER A 257 -4.72 6.12 -10.24
CA SER A 257 -4.50 4.90 -9.46
C SER A 257 -5.75 4.42 -8.71
N ARG A 258 -5.77 3.13 -8.37
CA ARG A 258 -6.64 2.64 -7.30
C ARG A 258 -6.23 3.21 -5.94
N ALA A 259 -7.19 3.30 -5.02
CA ALA A 259 -7.00 3.90 -3.70
C ALA A 259 -6.60 2.90 -2.59
N GLY A 260 -5.76 1.93 -2.94
CA GLY A 260 -5.14 1.05 -1.95
C GLY A 260 -4.16 1.81 -1.06
N SER A 261 -4.15 1.51 0.24
CA SER A 261 -3.33 2.24 1.22
C SER A 261 -1.83 2.28 0.87
N SER A 262 -1.26 1.19 0.36
CA SER A 262 0.14 1.18 -0.09
C SER A 262 0.37 2.10 -1.28
N SER A 263 -0.48 2.03 -2.31
CA SER A 263 -0.37 2.92 -3.49
C SER A 263 -0.49 4.39 -3.10
N ILE A 264 -1.46 4.72 -2.24
CA ILE A 264 -1.60 6.07 -1.70
C ILE A 264 -0.34 6.52 -0.98
N SER A 265 0.22 5.66 -0.12
CA SER A 265 1.41 6.02 0.66
C SER A 265 2.65 6.21 -0.22
N GLU A 266 2.79 5.42 -1.28
CA GLU A 266 3.85 5.57 -2.29
C GLU A 266 3.65 6.87 -3.10
N ILE A 267 2.41 7.17 -3.53
CA ILE A 267 2.05 8.44 -4.20
C ILE A 267 2.41 9.65 -3.34
N LEU A 268 2.08 9.60 -2.05
CA LEU A 268 2.41 10.66 -1.11
C LEU A 268 3.93 10.78 -0.90
N ALA A 269 4.65 9.65 -0.80
CA ALA A 269 6.10 9.63 -0.61
C ALA A 269 6.86 10.29 -1.76
N VAL A 270 6.41 10.09 -3.00
CA VAL A 270 7.00 10.72 -4.20
C VAL A 270 6.40 12.09 -4.51
N ASN A 271 5.43 12.53 -3.72
CA ASN A 271 4.80 13.85 -3.85
C ASN A 271 4.18 14.10 -5.24
N VAL A 272 3.40 13.15 -5.76
CA VAL A 272 2.78 13.26 -7.08
C VAL A 272 1.27 13.46 -6.99
N PRO A 273 0.70 14.51 -7.62
CA PRO A 273 -0.75 14.71 -7.71
C PRO A 273 -1.43 13.57 -8.46
N SER A 274 -2.65 13.20 -8.04
CA SER A 274 -3.29 12.01 -8.60
C SER A 274 -4.81 12.07 -8.65
N ILE A 275 -5.39 11.20 -9.49
CA ILE A 275 -6.78 10.74 -9.40
C ILE A 275 -6.77 9.39 -8.70
N LEU A 276 -7.55 9.25 -7.65
CA LEU A 276 -7.76 8.03 -6.91
C LEU A 276 -9.14 7.46 -7.22
N ILE A 277 -9.17 6.25 -7.75
CA ILE A 277 -10.39 5.54 -8.12
C ILE A 277 -10.54 4.34 -7.19
N PRO A 278 -11.38 4.42 -6.15
CA PRO A 278 -11.59 3.33 -5.22
C PRO A 278 -12.04 2.04 -5.92
N PHE A 279 -11.60 0.89 -5.42
CA PHE A 279 -12.15 -0.38 -5.87
C PHE A 279 -13.54 -0.57 -5.25
N PRO A 280 -14.63 -0.72 -6.04
CA PRO A 280 -16.01 -0.69 -5.53
C PRO A 280 -16.35 -1.86 -4.60
N TYR A 281 -15.63 -2.98 -4.73
CA TYR A 281 -15.82 -4.17 -3.90
C TYR A 281 -14.80 -4.26 -2.74
N ALA A 282 -14.16 -3.16 -2.38
CA ALA A 282 -13.26 -3.11 -1.24
C ALA A 282 -14.03 -3.34 0.07
N ALA A 283 -13.53 -4.25 0.92
CA ALA A 283 -14.19 -4.57 2.18
C ALA A 283 -14.43 -3.30 3.02
N ASP A 284 -15.64 -3.15 3.56
CA ASP A 284 -16.07 -1.98 4.33
C ASP A 284 -15.82 -0.63 3.59
N ASN A 285 -15.75 -0.66 2.26
CA ASN A 285 -15.46 0.50 1.38
C ASN A 285 -14.19 1.28 1.77
N HIS A 286 -13.19 0.60 2.33
CA HIS A 286 -11.99 1.24 2.90
C HIS A 286 -11.22 2.07 1.87
N GLN A 287 -11.22 1.68 0.57
CA GLN A 287 -10.51 2.46 -0.45
C GLN A 287 -11.14 3.83 -0.70
N TYR A 288 -12.46 3.93 -0.64
CA TYR A 288 -13.16 5.22 -0.70
C TYR A 288 -12.70 6.15 0.43
N TYR A 289 -12.73 5.65 1.67
CA TYR A 289 -12.31 6.45 2.82
C TYR A 289 -10.82 6.78 2.83
N ASN A 290 -9.98 5.91 2.28
CA ASN A 290 -8.56 6.23 2.08
C ASN A 290 -8.39 7.42 1.13
N ALA A 291 -9.10 7.41 -0.02
CA ALA A 291 -9.05 8.49 -1.00
C ALA A 291 -9.71 9.77 -0.50
N LEU A 292 -10.80 9.66 0.26
CA LEU A 292 -11.55 10.80 0.80
C LEU A 292 -10.68 11.68 1.72
N ASP A 293 -9.82 11.08 2.55
CA ASP A 293 -8.89 11.84 3.40
C ASP A 293 -7.95 12.73 2.56
N LEU A 294 -7.48 12.23 1.41
CA LEU A 294 -6.62 12.99 0.52
C LEU A 294 -7.39 14.06 -0.26
N SER A 295 -8.59 13.72 -0.73
CA SER A 295 -9.43 14.65 -1.48
C SER A 295 -9.86 15.84 -0.64
N ASN A 296 -10.24 15.62 0.62
CA ASN A 296 -10.59 16.69 1.56
C ASN A 296 -9.43 17.66 1.86
N LYS A 297 -8.19 17.23 1.65
CA LYS A 297 -6.97 18.03 1.83
C LYS A 297 -6.42 18.58 0.50
N ASP A 298 -7.17 18.45 -0.57
CA ASP A 298 -6.77 18.85 -1.93
C ASP A 298 -5.41 18.27 -2.37
N MET A 299 -5.15 17.01 -2.01
CA MET A 299 -3.94 16.26 -2.37
C MET A 299 -4.16 15.34 -3.58
N ALA A 300 -5.40 14.91 -3.80
CA ALA A 300 -5.81 14.06 -4.90
C ALA A 300 -7.27 14.30 -5.27
N TYR A 301 -7.66 13.89 -6.47
CA TYR A 301 -9.07 13.78 -6.85
C TYR A 301 -9.59 12.40 -6.42
N LEU A 302 -10.76 12.36 -5.80
CA LEU A 302 -11.52 11.13 -5.56
C LEU A 302 -12.62 11.04 -6.60
N ILE A 303 -12.67 9.93 -7.34
CA ILE A 303 -13.75 9.66 -8.30
C ILE A 303 -14.16 8.19 -8.15
N GLU A 304 -15.41 7.93 -7.87
CA GLU A 304 -15.93 6.57 -7.81
C GLU A 304 -16.02 5.96 -9.21
N GLU A 305 -15.78 4.65 -9.31
CA GLU A 305 -15.75 3.95 -10.60
C GLU A 305 -17.09 4.04 -11.36
N GLU A 306 -18.19 4.16 -10.64
CA GLU A 306 -19.54 4.27 -11.20
C GLU A 306 -19.81 5.66 -11.81
N GLU A 307 -19.09 6.67 -11.34
CA GLU A 307 -19.19 8.04 -11.84
C GLU A 307 -18.21 8.34 -12.99
N LEU A 308 -17.35 7.38 -13.34
CA LEU A 308 -16.35 7.57 -14.37
C LEU A 308 -16.91 7.27 -15.74
N ASP A 309 -16.77 8.25 -16.62
CA ASP A 309 -16.86 8.12 -18.07
C ASP A 309 -15.61 8.69 -18.76
N LYS A 310 -15.54 8.52 -20.06
CA LYS A 310 -14.42 8.97 -20.89
C LYS A 310 -14.20 10.49 -20.80
N GLU A 311 -15.27 11.27 -20.82
CA GLU A 311 -15.19 12.73 -20.84
C GLU A 311 -14.70 13.27 -19.50
N LYS A 312 -15.29 12.84 -18.40
CA LYS A 312 -14.93 13.24 -17.04
C LYS A 312 -13.45 12.93 -16.76
N LEU A 313 -13.01 11.69 -17.09
CA LEU A 313 -11.64 11.28 -16.83
C LEU A 313 -10.63 12.04 -17.67
N SER A 314 -10.84 12.13 -19.00
CA SER A 314 -9.93 12.87 -19.88
C SER A 314 -9.88 14.35 -19.54
N ASN A 315 -11.01 15.01 -19.27
CA ASN A 315 -11.05 16.43 -18.91
C ASN A 315 -10.24 16.75 -17.64
N ILE A 316 -10.35 15.90 -16.59
CA ILE A 316 -9.57 16.12 -15.36
C ILE A 316 -8.07 15.94 -15.65
N ILE A 317 -7.67 14.92 -16.43
CA ILE A 317 -6.27 14.70 -16.78
C ILE A 317 -5.73 15.86 -17.60
N ILE A 318 -6.43 16.29 -18.67
CA ILE A 318 -6.05 17.39 -19.55
C ILE A 318 -5.90 18.69 -18.75
N LYS A 319 -6.91 19.05 -17.95
CA LYS A 319 -6.91 20.26 -17.13
C LYS A 319 -5.71 20.32 -16.19
N ASN A 320 -5.37 19.21 -15.54
CA ASN A 320 -4.26 19.18 -14.60
C ASN A 320 -2.89 19.17 -15.31
N LEU A 321 -2.71 18.37 -16.35
CA LEU A 321 -1.43 18.33 -17.08
C LEU A 321 -1.13 19.65 -17.81
N ASN A 322 -2.14 20.46 -18.15
CA ASN A 322 -1.97 21.77 -18.75
C ASN A 322 -1.93 22.92 -17.72
N ASN A 323 -2.09 22.63 -16.43
CA ASN A 323 -2.05 23.63 -15.36
C ASN A 323 -0.95 23.32 -14.34
N LYS A 324 0.26 23.82 -14.60
CA LYS A 324 1.43 23.63 -13.73
C LYS A 324 1.21 24.17 -12.32
N GLU A 325 0.55 25.32 -12.20
CA GLU A 325 0.26 25.93 -10.90
C GLU A 325 -0.66 25.04 -10.04
N ARG A 326 -1.70 24.47 -10.65
CA ARG A 326 -2.59 23.53 -9.97
C ARG A 326 -1.84 22.31 -9.44
N LEU A 327 -0.96 21.72 -10.25
CA LEU A 327 -0.14 20.59 -9.81
C LEU A 327 0.78 20.96 -8.65
N GLU A 328 1.35 22.17 -8.66
CA GLU A 328 2.22 22.63 -7.56
C GLU A 328 1.42 22.89 -6.27
N ILE A 329 0.20 23.39 -6.34
CA ILE A 329 -0.69 23.51 -5.18
C ILE A 329 -0.92 22.14 -4.55
N MET A 330 -1.30 21.14 -5.35
CA MET A 330 -1.51 19.76 -4.86
C MET A 330 -0.23 19.17 -4.26
N ARG A 331 0.94 19.36 -4.89
CA ARG A 331 2.24 18.92 -4.35
C ARG A 331 2.54 19.56 -3.01
N ASN A 332 2.28 20.85 -2.85
CA ASN A 332 2.51 21.55 -1.59
C ASN A 332 1.57 21.05 -0.49
N ASN A 333 0.33 20.72 -0.82
CA ASN A 333 -0.60 20.11 0.11
C ASN A 333 -0.13 18.69 0.55
N ILE A 334 0.39 17.89 -0.37
CA ILE A 334 0.99 16.59 -0.05
C ILE A 334 2.17 16.78 0.91
N LYS A 335 3.14 17.67 0.60
CA LYS A 335 4.31 17.92 1.44
C LYS A 335 3.95 18.33 2.87
N ARG A 336 2.91 19.13 3.04
CA ARG A 336 2.46 19.61 4.36
C ARG A 336 1.81 18.51 5.19
N ASN A 337 1.20 17.52 4.56
CA ASN A 337 0.39 16.49 5.22
C ASN A 337 1.08 15.11 5.29
N PHE A 338 2.17 14.90 4.56
CA PHE A 338 2.86 13.61 4.52
C PHE A 338 4.00 13.54 5.52
N THR A 339 4.07 12.43 6.25
CA THR A 339 5.16 12.13 7.18
C THR A 339 6.06 11.05 6.61
N ALA A 340 7.25 11.44 6.13
CA ALA A 340 8.24 10.53 5.55
C ALA A 340 8.87 9.55 6.55
N ARG A 341 8.66 9.74 7.86
CA ARG A 341 9.33 9.03 8.95
C ARG A 341 8.49 7.92 9.59
N ALA A 342 7.43 7.45 8.94
CA ALA A 342 6.53 6.46 9.54
C ALA A 342 7.27 5.24 10.10
N VAL A 343 8.18 4.63 9.34
CA VAL A 343 8.93 3.44 9.76
C VAL A 343 9.77 3.72 11.01
N SER A 344 10.60 4.77 10.98
CA SER A 344 11.48 5.12 12.11
C SER A 344 10.70 5.53 13.35
N SER A 345 9.61 6.29 13.19
CA SER A 345 8.73 6.70 14.30
C SER A 345 8.03 5.51 14.96
N ILE A 346 7.53 4.56 14.16
CA ILE A 346 6.89 3.34 14.66
C ILE A 346 7.91 2.50 15.44
N VAL A 347 9.08 2.26 14.85
CA VAL A 347 10.11 1.41 15.48
C VAL A 347 10.64 2.06 16.75
N ALA A 348 10.91 3.36 16.74
CA ALA A 348 11.36 4.09 17.95
C ALA A 348 10.34 3.98 19.09
N ASP A 349 9.04 4.25 18.82
CA ASP A 349 7.99 4.16 19.85
C ASP A 349 7.82 2.72 20.38
N ILE A 350 8.03 1.69 19.55
CA ILE A 350 8.01 0.29 19.99
C ILE A 350 9.18 0.02 20.95
N ILE A 351 10.39 0.44 20.58
CA ILE A 351 11.60 0.21 21.39
C ILE A 351 11.47 0.92 22.73
N ASP A 352 11.10 2.20 22.75
CA ASP A 352 10.90 2.99 23.96
C ASP A 352 9.92 2.31 24.92
N LYS A 353 8.78 1.81 24.41
CA LYS A 353 7.78 1.11 25.24
C LYS A 353 8.28 -0.21 25.79
N LEU A 354 9.10 -0.95 25.04
CA LEU A 354 9.70 -2.20 25.51
C LEU A 354 10.77 -1.96 26.56
N GLU A 355 11.54 -0.87 26.46
CA GLU A 355 12.54 -0.49 27.46
C GLU A 355 11.90 0.01 28.76
N MET A 356 10.86 0.83 28.70
CA MET A 356 10.09 1.25 29.87
C MET A 356 9.50 0.07 30.64
N GLU A 357 9.04 -0.98 29.96
CA GLU A 357 8.53 -2.20 30.61
C GLU A 357 9.62 -3.03 31.29
N LYS A 358 10.86 -2.96 30.82
CA LYS A 358 11.99 -3.64 31.50
C LYS A 358 12.41 -2.92 32.77
N ILE A 359 12.30 -1.60 32.78
CA ILE A 359 12.65 -0.77 33.98
C ILE A 359 11.57 -0.88 35.06
N ALA A 360 10.30 -1.11 34.66
CA ALA A 360 9.17 -1.22 35.56
C ALA A 360 8.99 -2.61 36.20
N LYS A 361 9.77 -3.61 35.78
CA LYS A 361 9.83 -4.98 36.36
C LYS A 361 11.08 -5.18 37.22
#